data_8bf0a5ab0eb84b3ea5675d58c598e4f0
#
_entry.id   8bf0a5ab0eb84b3ea5675d58c598e4f0
#
_cell.length_a   1.000
_cell.length_b   1.000
_cell.length_c   1.000
_cell.angle_alpha   90.00
_cell.angle_beta   90.00
_cell.angle_gamma   90.00
#
_symmetry.space_group_name_H-M   'P 1'
#
loop_
_entity.id
_entity.type
_entity.pdbx_description
1 polymer ?
#
loop_
_entity_poly.entity_id
_entity_poly.type
_entity_poly.pdbx_seq_one_letter_code
_entity_poly.pdbx_strand_id
1 'polypeptide(L)'
;REARARELLALVGLSKFEGKRPSQLSGGMRQRASLCRSIVHKPEVLIMDEPFGALDAFTREDLWQLMHRLRAEEPFTALLITHDLRESVYLADEVIVLSDRPARVQYRMKIDMPAPRPLSMLYEPDAVEKLATLRDQIEIAQGRNPEAIH
;
A
#
# COMPACT_ATOMS: atom_id res chain seq x y z
N ARG A 1 -24.49 -10.54 0.56
CA ARG A 1 -23.11 -10.74 1.05
C ARG A 1 -22.32 -11.69 0.14
N GLU A 2 -22.87 -12.83 -0.20
CA GLU A 2 -22.19 -13.83 -1.04
C GLU A 2 -21.91 -13.31 -2.46
N ALA A 3 -22.89 -12.68 -3.12
CA ALA A 3 -22.70 -12.05 -4.41
C ALA A 3 -21.53 -11.04 -4.39
N ARG A 4 -21.48 -10.19 -3.35
CA ARG A 4 -20.42 -9.22 -3.18
C ARG A 4 -19.05 -9.86 -2.99
N ALA A 5 -18.95 -10.95 -2.23
CA ALA A 5 -17.71 -11.68 -2.07
C ALA A 5 -17.21 -12.25 -3.42
N ARG A 6 -18.13 -12.79 -4.25
CA ARG A 6 -17.79 -13.27 -5.59
C ARG A 6 -17.33 -12.16 -6.53
N GLU A 7 -17.98 -11.00 -6.50
CA GLU A 7 -17.56 -9.81 -7.27
C GLU A 7 -16.12 -9.42 -6.91
N LEU A 8 -15.81 -9.33 -5.61
CA LEU A 8 -14.47 -9.00 -5.15
C LEU A 8 -13.45 -10.08 -5.54
N LEU A 9 -13.78 -11.36 -5.39
CA LEU A 9 -12.91 -12.45 -5.82
C LEU A 9 -12.67 -12.43 -7.32
N ALA A 10 -13.65 -12.07 -8.13
CA ALA A 10 -13.47 -11.88 -9.57
C ALA A 10 -12.53 -10.73 -9.88
N LEU A 11 -12.69 -9.59 -9.20
CA LEU A 11 -11.86 -8.41 -9.37
C LEU A 11 -10.37 -8.69 -9.08
N VAL A 12 -10.10 -9.56 -8.10
CA VAL A 12 -8.73 -9.94 -7.72
C VAL A 12 -8.21 -11.19 -8.46
N GLY A 13 -8.97 -11.72 -9.43
CA GLY A 13 -8.58 -12.88 -10.23
C GLY A 13 -8.66 -14.22 -9.49
N LEU A 14 -9.51 -14.33 -8.45
CA LEU A 14 -9.66 -15.54 -7.63
C LEU A 14 -10.97 -16.29 -7.85
N SER A 15 -11.76 -15.99 -8.88
CA SER A 15 -13.06 -16.68 -9.16
C SER A 15 -12.97 -18.20 -9.20
N LYS A 16 -11.87 -18.74 -9.75
CA LYS A 16 -11.67 -20.20 -9.86
C LYS A 16 -11.29 -20.87 -8.52
N PHE A 17 -11.08 -20.08 -7.47
CA PHE A 17 -10.56 -20.54 -6.18
C PHE A 17 -11.58 -20.34 -5.04
N GLU A 18 -12.81 -19.97 -5.32
CA GLU A 18 -13.88 -19.71 -4.33
C GLU A 18 -14.08 -20.86 -3.34
N GLY A 19 -14.00 -22.11 -3.81
CA GLY A 19 -14.17 -23.31 -2.98
C GLY A 19 -12.88 -23.79 -2.30
N LYS A 20 -11.74 -23.10 -2.48
CA LYS A 20 -10.46 -23.53 -1.91
C LYS A 20 -10.28 -23.02 -0.48
N ARG A 21 -9.64 -23.86 0.35
CA ARG A 21 -9.24 -23.44 1.70
C ARG A 21 -8.01 -22.54 1.63
N PRO A 22 -7.78 -21.63 2.60
CA PRO A 22 -6.59 -20.77 2.62
C PRO A 22 -5.26 -21.53 2.50
N SER A 23 -5.18 -22.74 3.07
CA SER A 23 -3.99 -23.60 2.97
C SER A 23 -3.67 -24.08 1.54
N GLN A 24 -4.65 -24.02 0.63
CA GLN A 24 -4.52 -24.43 -0.77
C GLN A 24 -4.18 -23.26 -1.70
N LEU A 25 -4.05 -22.05 -1.16
CA LEU A 25 -3.74 -20.82 -1.89
C LEU A 25 -2.26 -20.47 -1.76
N SER A 26 -1.68 -19.86 -2.80
CA SER A 26 -0.35 -19.25 -2.71
C SER A 26 -0.34 -18.07 -1.74
N GLY A 27 0.85 -17.57 -1.36
CA GLY A 27 0.99 -16.40 -0.49
C GLY A 27 0.26 -15.18 -1.05
N GLY A 28 0.50 -14.83 -2.31
CA GLY A 28 -0.17 -13.72 -2.99
C GLY A 28 -1.68 -13.91 -3.12
N MET A 29 -2.14 -15.14 -3.41
CA MET A 29 -3.58 -15.46 -3.45
C MET A 29 -4.24 -15.28 -2.08
N ARG A 30 -3.58 -15.73 -1.00
CA ARG A 30 -4.07 -15.51 0.37
C ARG A 30 -4.17 -14.02 0.69
N GLN A 31 -3.17 -13.23 0.27
CA GLN A 31 -3.17 -11.79 0.50
C GLN A 31 -4.31 -11.11 -0.25
N ARG A 32 -4.54 -11.43 -1.53
CA ARG A 32 -5.68 -10.94 -2.31
C ARG A 32 -7.02 -11.30 -1.66
N ALA A 33 -7.18 -12.55 -1.22
CA ALA A 33 -8.38 -12.99 -0.49
C ALA A 33 -8.56 -12.25 0.85
N SER A 34 -7.47 -11.97 1.57
CA SER A 34 -7.50 -11.19 2.82
C SER A 34 -7.95 -9.75 2.58
N LEU A 35 -7.47 -9.10 1.51
CA LEU A 35 -7.95 -7.79 1.10
C LEU A 35 -9.45 -7.80 0.78
N CYS A 36 -9.92 -8.76 -0.01
CA CYS A 36 -11.37 -8.91 -0.28
C CYS A 36 -12.18 -9.06 1.01
N ARG A 37 -11.68 -9.85 1.97
CA ARG A 37 -12.32 -10.03 3.27
C ARG A 37 -12.42 -8.73 4.06
N SER A 38 -11.39 -7.87 4.01
CA SER A 38 -11.39 -6.61 4.74
C SER A 38 -12.36 -5.58 4.17
N ILE A 39 -12.65 -5.63 2.86
CA ILE A 39 -13.51 -4.65 2.18
C ILE A 39 -14.92 -5.15 1.85
N VAL A 40 -15.21 -6.47 2.02
CA VAL A 40 -16.53 -7.06 1.70
C VAL A 40 -17.68 -6.40 2.46
N HIS A 41 -17.41 -5.84 3.63
CA HIS A 41 -18.39 -5.16 4.47
C HIS A 41 -18.48 -3.65 4.23
N LYS A 42 -17.78 -3.13 3.20
CA LYS A 42 -17.71 -1.70 2.86
C LYS A 42 -17.31 -0.82 4.05
N PRO A 43 -16.13 -1.04 4.63
CA PRO A 43 -15.67 -0.24 5.75
C PRO A 43 -15.45 1.20 5.29
N GLU A 44 -15.75 2.18 6.14
CA GLU A 44 -15.39 3.58 5.90
C GLU A 44 -13.89 3.81 6.08
N VAL A 45 -13.28 3.04 6.99
CA VAL A 45 -11.84 3.11 7.31
C VAL A 45 -11.23 1.72 7.29
N LEU A 46 -10.12 1.56 6.56
CA LEU A 46 -9.32 0.35 6.48
C LEU A 46 -7.92 0.61 7.06
N ILE A 47 -7.55 -0.14 8.09
CA ILE A 47 -6.21 -0.07 8.68
C ILE A 47 -5.42 -1.29 8.25
N MET A 48 -4.23 -1.06 7.70
CA MET A 48 -3.33 -2.11 7.21
C MET A 48 -1.94 -1.90 7.80
N ASP A 49 -1.43 -2.92 8.48
CA ASP A 49 -0.10 -2.92 9.08
C ASP A 49 0.80 -3.88 8.30
N GLU A 50 1.82 -3.33 7.60
CA GLU A 50 2.77 -4.06 6.75
C GLU A 50 2.10 -5.08 5.78
N PRO A 51 1.03 -4.69 5.04
CA PRO A 51 0.19 -5.66 4.35
C PRO A 51 0.89 -6.38 3.19
N PHE A 52 2.00 -5.86 2.69
CA PHE A 52 2.73 -6.40 1.54
C PHE A 52 4.17 -6.82 1.85
N GLY A 53 4.62 -6.67 3.10
CA GLY A 53 6.02 -6.87 3.50
C GLY A 53 6.58 -8.28 3.25
N ALA A 54 5.74 -9.32 3.30
CA ALA A 54 6.14 -10.72 3.11
C ALA A 54 6.10 -11.19 1.63
N LEU A 55 5.85 -10.30 0.68
CA LEU A 55 5.67 -10.64 -0.73
C LEU A 55 6.90 -10.31 -1.56
N ASP A 56 7.11 -11.08 -2.64
CA ASP A 56 8.08 -10.73 -3.68
C ASP A 56 7.67 -9.44 -4.42
N ALA A 57 8.62 -8.81 -5.10
CA ALA A 57 8.43 -7.50 -5.71
C ALA A 57 7.27 -7.47 -6.73
N PHE A 58 7.17 -8.48 -7.60
CA PHE A 58 6.13 -8.51 -8.65
C PHE A 58 4.73 -8.69 -8.04
N THR A 59 4.58 -9.65 -7.12
CA THR A 59 3.31 -9.88 -6.40
C THR A 59 2.89 -8.64 -5.63
N ARG A 60 3.84 -7.91 -5.04
CA ARG A 60 3.59 -6.66 -4.32
C ARG A 60 3.06 -5.58 -5.26
N GLU A 61 3.72 -5.35 -6.39
CA GLU A 61 3.31 -4.37 -7.39
C GLU A 61 1.93 -4.68 -7.98
N ASP A 62 1.62 -5.95 -8.24
CA ASP A 62 0.29 -6.40 -8.64
C ASP A 62 -0.79 -6.03 -7.60
N LEU A 63 -0.47 -6.18 -6.31
CA LEU A 63 -1.40 -5.85 -5.22
C LEU A 63 -1.56 -4.33 -5.03
N TRP A 64 -0.53 -3.53 -5.26
CA TRP A 64 -0.64 -2.08 -5.28
C TRP A 64 -1.60 -1.60 -6.37
N GLN A 65 -1.47 -2.14 -7.59
CA GLN A 65 -2.40 -1.83 -8.69
C GLN A 65 -3.83 -2.27 -8.34
N LEU A 66 -3.96 -3.43 -7.69
CA LEU A 66 -5.24 -3.92 -7.22
C LEU A 66 -5.86 -2.97 -6.19
N MET A 67 -5.09 -2.46 -5.22
CA MET A 67 -5.57 -1.49 -4.24
C MET A 67 -6.09 -0.20 -4.90
N HIS A 68 -5.43 0.31 -5.94
CA HIS A 68 -5.92 1.46 -6.70
C HIS A 68 -7.26 1.15 -7.38
N ARG A 69 -7.41 -0.02 -8.00
CA ARG A 69 -8.68 -0.42 -8.63
C ARG A 69 -9.80 -0.57 -7.61
N LEU A 70 -9.53 -1.25 -6.49
CA LEU A 70 -10.52 -1.43 -5.42
C LEU A 70 -10.98 -0.09 -4.85
N ARG A 71 -10.07 0.85 -4.65
CA ARG A 71 -10.39 2.18 -4.13
C ARG A 71 -11.16 3.04 -5.13
N ALA A 72 -10.91 2.88 -6.43
CA ALA A 72 -11.65 3.58 -7.48
C ALA A 72 -13.10 3.08 -7.58
N GLU A 73 -13.34 1.78 -7.37
CA GLU A 73 -14.68 1.20 -7.40
C GLU A 73 -15.45 1.39 -6.10
N GLU A 74 -14.75 1.32 -4.97
CA GLU A 74 -15.32 1.51 -3.63
C GLU A 74 -14.45 2.43 -2.80
N PRO A 75 -14.79 3.72 -2.73
CA PRO A 75 -14.04 4.69 -1.95
C PRO A 75 -14.07 4.34 -0.45
N PHE A 76 -12.89 4.26 0.16
CA PHE A 76 -12.69 4.12 1.61
C PHE A 76 -11.46 4.92 2.03
N THR A 77 -11.41 5.31 3.29
CA THR A 77 -10.19 5.87 3.87
C THR A 77 -9.26 4.73 4.28
N ALA A 78 -8.01 4.75 3.80
CA ALA A 78 -7.01 3.76 4.17
C ALA A 78 -5.93 4.38 5.04
N LEU A 79 -5.61 3.73 6.16
CA LEU A 79 -4.38 3.98 6.92
C LEU A 79 -3.44 2.80 6.68
N LEU A 80 -2.34 3.09 6.02
CA LEU A 80 -1.30 2.12 5.68
C LEU A 80 -0.06 2.38 6.52
N ILE A 81 0.38 1.37 7.27
CA ILE A 81 1.65 1.37 7.98
C ILE A 81 2.62 0.54 7.17
N THR A 82 3.72 1.14 6.76
CA THR A 82 4.75 0.49 5.95
C THR A 82 6.13 1.11 6.18
N HIS A 83 7.17 0.36 5.91
CA HIS A 83 8.54 0.84 5.82
C HIS A 83 9.03 0.96 4.36
N ASP A 84 8.21 0.59 3.39
CA ASP A 84 8.53 0.71 1.96
C ASP A 84 8.12 2.08 1.41
N LEU A 85 9.11 2.90 1.07
CA LEU A 85 8.91 4.25 0.53
C LEU A 85 8.19 4.25 -0.82
N ARG A 86 8.46 3.27 -1.69
CA ARG A 86 7.81 3.17 -2.99
C ARG A 86 6.32 2.90 -2.82
N GLU A 87 5.98 2.02 -1.88
CA GLU A 87 4.60 1.72 -1.50
C GLU A 87 3.88 2.97 -1.00
N SER A 88 4.52 3.72 -0.11
CA SER A 88 3.93 4.94 0.46
C SER A 88 3.68 6.00 -0.61
N VAL A 89 4.62 6.27 -1.51
CA VAL A 89 4.46 7.24 -2.61
C VAL A 89 3.43 6.76 -3.62
N TYR A 90 3.41 5.46 -3.92
CA TYR A 90 2.50 4.92 -4.92
C TYR A 90 1.03 4.91 -4.44
N LEU A 91 0.77 4.53 -3.19
CA LEU A 91 -0.59 4.28 -2.69
C LEU A 91 -1.22 5.47 -1.97
N ALA A 92 -0.43 6.30 -1.28
CA ALA A 92 -0.97 7.32 -0.40
C ALA A 92 -1.36 8.63 -1.12
N ASP A 93 -2.25 9.39 -0.49
CA ASP A 93 -2.49 10.80 -0.81
C ASP A 93 -1.65 11.71 0.12
N GLU A 94 -1.35 11.23 1.32
CA GLU A 94 -0.46 11.88 2.28
C GLU A 94 0.41 10.83 2.96
N VAL A 95 1.71 11.10 3.08
CA VAL A 95 2.67 10.29 3.83
C VAL A 95 3.06 11.01 5.10
N ILE A 96 3.02 10.30 6.22
CA ILE A 96 3.39 10.81 7.53
C ILE A 96 4.62 10.03 8.02
N VAL A 97 5.72 10.73 8.25
CA VAL A 97 6.93 10.17 8.85
C VAL A 97 6.87 10.36 10.37
N LEU A 98 7.08 9.28 11.09
CA LEU A 98 7.13 9.30 12.55
C LEU A 98 8.58 9.27 13.05
N SER A 99 8.85 9.98 14.15
CA SER A 99 10.13 9.92 14.83
C SER A 99 10.29 8.61 15.61
N ASP A 100 11.52 8.36 16.09
CA ASP A 100 11.80 7.36 17.12
C ASP A 100 11.00 7.62 18.41
N ARG A 101 11.04 6.64 19.31
CA ARG A 101 10.29 6.69 20.58
C ARG A 101 10.75 7.82 21.50
N PRO A 102 9.80 8.58 22.08
CA PRO A 102 8.35 8.51 21.89
C PRO A 102 7.94 9.06 20.52
N ALA A 103 7.18 8.26 19.76
CA ALA A 103 6.81 8.59 18.37
C ALA A 103 6.01 9.90 18.28
N ARG A 104 6.47 10.78 17.40
CA ARG A 104 5.80 12.04 17.05
C ARG A 104 5.77 12.20 15.54
N VAL A 105 4.86 12.99 15.03
CA VAL A 105 4.86 13.36 13.62
C VAL A 105 6.08 14.22 13.34
N GLN A 106 7.02 13.67 12.59
CA GLN A 106 8.26 14.34 12.17
C GLN A 106 8.05 15.14 10.89
N TYR A 107 7.38 14.54 9.92
CA TYR A 107 7.19 15.16 8.61
C TYR A 107 5.87 14.71 8.00
N ARG A 108 5.27 15.58 7.16
CA ARG A 108 4.09 15.27 6.34
C ARG A 108 4.37 15.63 4.91
N MET A 109 4.08 14.73 3.99
CA MET A 109 4.21 14.95 2.56
C MET A 109 2.89 14.66 1.88
N LYS A 110 2.35 15.65 1.19
CA LYS A 110 1.22 15.45 0.30
C LYS A 110 1.70 14.86 -1.02
N ILE A 111 1.01 13.84 -1.50
CA ILE A 111 1.33 13.17 -2.76
C ILE A 111 0.37 13.69 -3.83
N ASP A 112 0.74 14.79 -4.46
CA ASP A 112 -0.03 15.43 -5.53
C ASP A 112 0.22 14.76 -6.88
N MET A 113 0.01 13.44 -6.96
CA MET A 113 0.20 12.65 -8.17
C MET A 113 -1.18 12.20 -8.68
N PRO A 114 -1.46 12.34 -9.99
CA PRO A 114 -2.77 12.00 -10.53
C PRO A 114 -3.08 10.51 -10.40
N ALA A 115 -4.37 10.18 -10.24
CA ALA A 115 -4.88 8.82 -10.32
C ALA A 115 -5.59 8.61 -11.67
N PRO A 116 -5.57 7.40 -12.26
CA PRO A 116 -4.85 6.21 -11.80
C PRO A 116 -3.33 6.34 -11.98
N ARG A 117 -2.56 5.78 -11.04
CA ARG A 117 -1.09 5.83 -11.06
C ARG A 117 -0.53 4.58 -11.75
N PRO A 118 0.09 4.66 -12.93
CA PRO A 118 0.83 3.54 -13.50
C PRO A 118 2.13 3.30 -12.70
N LEU A 119 2.61 2.06 -12.63
CA LEU A 119 3.86 1.74 -11.91
C LEU A 119 5.08 2.50 -12.46
N SER A 120 5.09 2.80 -13.76
CA SER A 120 6.15 3.61 -14.39
C SER A 120 6.32 4.98 -13.76
N MET A 121 5.26 5.52 -13.14
CA MET A 121 5.30 6.82 -12.46
C MET A 121 6.33 6.86 -11.31
N LEU A 122 6.63 5.71 -10.68
CA LEU A 122 7.66 5.61 -9.64
C LEU A 122 9.08 5.91 -10.14
N TYR A 123 9.29 5.93 -11.44
CA TYR A 123 10.57 6.23 -12.10
C TYR A 123 10.63 7.64 -12.68
N GLU A 124 9.54 8.39 -12.58
CA GLU A 124 9.49 9.78 -13.03
C GLU A 124 10.17 10.72 -12.02
N PRO A 125 10.72 11.85 -12.47
CA PRO A 125 11.50 12.77 -11.62
C PRO A 125 10.76 13.20 -10.36
N ASP A 126 9.46 13.50 -10.43
CA ASP A 126 8.65 13.92 -9.28
C ASP A 126 8.54 12.83 -8.21
N ALA A 127 8.33 11.58 -8.60
CA ALA A 127 8.28 10.46 -7.66
C ALA A 127 9.66 10.18 -7.05
N VAL A 128 10.73 10.27 -7.85
CA VAL A 128 12.11 10.09 -7.38
C VAL A 128 12.49 11.16 -6.36
N GLU A 129 12.10 12.41 -6.58
CA GLU A 129 12.33 13.51 -5.63
C GLU A 129 11.57 13.28 -4.32
N LYS A 130 10.30 12.84 -4.38
CA LYS A 130 9.51 12.49 -3.20
C LYS A 130 10.13 11.34 -2.40
N LEU A 131 10.61 10.30 -3.09
CA LEU A 131 11.29 9.17 -2.45
C LEU A 131 12.58 9.61 -1.75
N ALA A 132 13.39 10.46 -2.39
CA ALA A 132 14.60 11.00 -1.80
C ALA A 132 14.28 11.84 -0.55
N THR A 133 13.32 12.76 -0.66
CA THR A 133 12.88 13.59 0.48
C THR A 133 12.39 12.76 1.66
N LEU A 134 11.56 11.75 1.40
CA LEU A 134 11.06 10.86 2.48
C LEU A 134 12.19 10.08 3.14
N ARG A 135 13.16 9.62 2.37
CA ARG A 135 14.34 8.94 2.90
C ARG A 135 15.12 9.85 3.85
N ASP A 136 15.41 11.09 3.43
CA ASP A 136 16.13 12.08 4.26
C ASP A 136 15.36 12.35 5.55
N GLN A 137 14.04 12.51 5.48
CA GLN A 137 13.19 12.74 6.65
C GLN A 137 13.17 11.55 7.63
N ILE A 138 13.27 10.32 7.13
CA ILE A 138 13.39 9.13 7.96
C ILE A 138 14.76 9.09 8.64
N GLU A 139 15.85 9.42 7.93
CA GLU A 139 17.19 9.47 8.51
C GLU A 139 17.25 10.52 9.63
N ILE A 140 16.69 11.70 9.42
CA ILE A 140 16.53 12.73 10.46
C ILE A 140 15.73 12.20 11.65
N ALA A 141 14.59 11.54 11.39
CA ALA A 141 13.72 10.98 12.41
C ALA A 141 14.42 9.92 13.28
N GLN A 142 15.40 9.21 12.72
CA GLN A 142 16.26 8.21 13.38
C GLN A 142 17.53 8.83 14.02
N GLY A 143 17.64 10.15 14.05
CA GLY A 143 18.82 10.84 14.59
C GLY A 143 20.08 10.69 13.75
N ARG A 144 19.97 10.30 12.47
CA ARG A 144 21.07 10.23 11.52
C ARG A 144 21.21 11.56 10.79
N ASN A 145 22.45 11.94 10.48
CA ASN A 145 22.70 13.14 9.68
C ASN A 145 22.73 12.75 8.18
N PRO A 146 21.79 13.22 7.35
CA PRO A 146 21.76 12.89 5.91
C PRO A 146 23.01 13.36 5.16
N GLU A 147 23.68 14.41 5.64
CA GLU A 147 24.89 14.98 5.00
C GLU A 147 26.19 14.21 5.28
N ALA A 148 26.15 13.19 6.16
CA ALA A 148 27.36 12.46 6.56
C ALA A 148 27.74 11.30 5.61
N ILE A 149 27.01 11.08 4.51
CA ILE A 149 27.14 9.90 3.62
C ILE A 149 27.58 10.29 2.18
N HIS A 150 28.05 11.52 1.98
CA HIS A 150 28.59 11.96 0.67
C HIS A 150 30.09 12.19 0.72
#